data_b8688e0d7cf6a1844ceef422743912bd
#
_entry.id   b8688e0d7cf6a1844ceef422743912bd
#
_cell.length_a   1.000
_cell.length_b   1.000
_cell.length_c   1.000
_cell.angle_alpha   90.00
_cell.angle_beta   90.00
_cell.angle_gamma   90.00
#
_symmetry.space_group_name_H-M   'P 1'
#
loop_
_entity.id
_entity.type
_entity.pdbx_description
1 polymer ?
#
loop_
_entity_poly.entity_id
_entity_poly.type
_entity_poly.pdbx_seq_one_letter_code
_entity_poly.pdbx_strand_id
1 'polypeptide(L)'
;MRINEVVKLTGVSARTLQYYDEIGLLIPKKLDNGYRDYTNENLEKLQKILFYRCLKFKLNDIKELLDGETENLKILEQQRELILKEKEKF
;
A
#
# COMPACT_ATOMS: atom_id res chain seq x y z
N MET A 1 12.84 7.30 2.58
CA MET A 1 12.84 7.29 4.06
C MET A 1 13.33 5.93 4.54
N ARG A 2 14.24 5.92 5.50
CA ARG A 2 14.74 4.68 6.09
C ARG A 2 13.81 4.16 7.17
N ILE A 3 13.93 2.86 7.51
CA ILE A 3 13.06 2.21 8.49
C ILE A 3 12.99 2.97 9.84
N ASN A 4 14.13 3.47 10.35
CA ASN A 4 14.16 4.21 11.60
C ASN A 4 13.33 5.50 11.56
N GLU A 5 13.30 6.17 10.43
CA GLU A 5 12.50 7.37 10.22
C GLU A 5 11.01 7.03 10.20
N VAL A 6 10.65 5.91 9.56
CA VAL A 6 9.26 5.41 9.53
C VAL A 6 8.79 5.05 10.95
N VAL A 7 9.64 4.39 11.73
CA VAL A 7 9.36 4.07 13.15
C VAL A 7 9.06 5.33 13.95
N LYS A 8 9.87 6.36 13.80
CA LYS A 8 9.67 7.65 14.51
C LYS A 8 8.39 8.36 14.06
N LEU A 9 8.10 8.32 12.77
CA LEU A 9 6.95 9.02 12.19
C LEU A 9 5.63 8.33 12.55
N THR A 10 5.59 7.01 12.53
CA THR A 10 4.34 6.23 12.64
C THR A 10 4.15 5.56 13.99
N GLY A 11 5.21 5.39 14.76
CA GLY A 11 5.18 4.63 16.01
C GLY A 11 5.16 3.11 15.81
N VAL A 12 5.20 2.63 14.59
CA VAL A 12 5.26 1.20 14.27
C VAL A 12 6.69 0.70 14.50
N SER A 13 6.87 -0.43 15.19
CA SER A 13 8.20 -0.95 15.46
C SER A 13 8.92 -1.42 14.20
N ALA A 14 10.26 -1.36 14.21
CA ALA A 14 11.07 -1.86 13.11
C ALA A 14 10.80 -3.34 12.83
N ARG A 15 10.61 -4.13 13.87
CA ARG A 15 10.29 -5.56 13.76
C ARG A 15 8.98 -5.79 13.02
N THR A 16 7.96 -4.99 13.30
CA THR A 16 6.66 -5.07 12.62
C THR A 16 6.82 -4.72 11.14
N LEU A 17 7.58 -3.68 10.82
CA LEU A 17 7.84 -3.29 9.43
C LEU A 17 8.60 -4.37 8.68
N GLN A 18 9.59 -5.00 9.30
CA GLN A 18 10.31 -6.14 8.72
C GLN A 18 9.40 -7.33 8.47
N TYR A 19 8.50 -7.61 9.40
CA TYR A 19 7.50 -8.67 9.24
C TYR A 19 6.55 -8.39 8.05
N TYR A 20 6.08 -7.15 7.92
CA TYR A 20 5.22 -6.76 6.79
C TYR A 20 5.94 -6.93 5.45
N ASP A 21 7.24 -6.68 5.40
CA ASP A 21 8.07 -6.93 4.21
C ASP A 21 8.16 -8.44 3.92
N GLU A 22 8.41 -9.25 4.93
CA GLU A 22 8.52 -10.72 4.78
C GLU A 22 7.24 -11.35 4.23
N ILE A 23 6.08 -10.92 4.69
CA ILE A 23 4.79 -11.45 4.24
C ILE A 23 4.28 -10.80 2.94
N GLY A 24 5.03 -9.84 2.40
CA GLY A 24 4.65 -9.14 1.18
C GLY A 24 3.53 -8.11 1.34
N LEU A 25 3.24 -7.68 2.57
CA LEU A 25 2.19 -6.70 2.84
C LEU A 25 2.66 -5.26 2.56
N LEU A 26 3.89 -4.93 2.96
CA LEU A 26 4.50 -3.63 2.74
C LEU A 26 5.97 -3.82 2.37
N ILE A 27 6.27 -3.75 1.09
CA ILE A 27 7.62 -4.01 0.57
C ILE A 27 8.28 -2.68 0.21
N PRO A 28 9.34 -2.25 0.95
CA PRO A 28 10.07 -1.05 0.60
C PRO A 28 10.91 -1.25 -0.66
N LYS A 29 11.31 -0.16 -1.28
CA LYS A 29 12.21 -0.19 -2.42
C LYS A 29 13.61 -0.57 -1.93
N LYS A 30 14.23 -1.55 -2.60
CA LYS A 30 15.61 -1.94 -2.30
C LYS A 30 16.56 -1.11 -3.13
N LEU A 31 17.47 -0.39 -2.47
CA LEU A 31 18.50 0.43 -3.13
C LEU A 31 19.68 -0.44 -3.54
N ASP A 32 20.48 0.06 -4.48
CA ASP A 32 21.69 -0.64 -5.00
C ASP A 32 22.70 -0.98 -3.91
N ASN A 33 22.77 -0.16 -2.84
CA ASN A 33 23.66 -0.39 -1.71
C ASN A 33 23.12 -1.39 -0.68
N GLY A 34 21.97 -2.03 -0.96
CA GLY A 34 21.34 -2.99 -0.06
C GLY A 34 20.44 -2.40 0.99
N TYR A 35 20.37 -1.07 1.12
CA TYR A 35 19.46 -0.42 2.05
C TYR A 35 18.03 -0.39 1.50
N ARG A 36 17.06 -0.36 2.40
CA ARG A 36 15.64 -0.28 2.06
C ARG A 36 15.15 1.16 2.19
N ASP A 37 14.41 1.59 1.20
CA ASP A 37 13.82 2.93 1.14
C ASP A 37 12.31 2.84 1.14
N TYR A 38 11.68 3.41 2.15
CA TYR A 38 10.22 3.53 2.23
C TYR A 38 9.79 4.78 1.46
N THR A 39 9.12 4.56 0.33
CA THR A 39 8.64 5.62 -0.54
C THR A 39 7.36 6.26 -0.01
N ASN A 40 6.91 7.36 -0.60
CA ASN A 40 5.62 7.97 -0.27
C ASN A 40 4.46 7.00 -0.49
N GLU A 41 4.52 6.19 -1.53
CA GLU A 41 3.53 5.13 -1.79
C GLU A 41 3.50 4.11 -0.66
N ASN A 42 4.67 3.72 -0.15
CA ASN A 42 4.76 2.84 1.01
C ASN A 42 4.12 3.46 2.26
N LEU A 43 4.33 4.75 2.49
CA LEU A 43 3.75 5.45 3.63
C LEU A 43 2.23 5.54 3.53
N GLU A 44 1.70 5.81 2.36
CA GLU A 44 0.25 5.80 2.11
C GLU A 44 -0.35 4.43 2.36
N LYS A 45 0.31 3.39 1.85
CA LYS A 45 -0.11 1.99 2.07
C LYS A 45 -0.05 1.63 3.54
N LEU A 46 0.99 2.06 4.26
CA LEU A 46 1.12 1.84 5.69
C LEU A 46 -0.01 2.50 6.47
N GLN A 47 -0.42 3.72 6.11
CA GLN A 47 -1.56 4.38 6.73
C GLN A 47 -2.84 3.56 6.59
N LYS A 48 -3.08 2.99 5.42
CA LYS A 48 -4.23 2.10 5.18
C LYS A 48 -4.14 0.84 6.03
N ILE A 49 -2.96 0.23 6.12
CA ILE A 49 -2.72 -0.95 6.96
C ILE A 49 -3.05 -0.64 8.42
N LEU A 50 -2.55 0.47 8.93
CA LEU A 50 -2.80 0.89 10.31
C LEU A 50 -4.28 1.15 10.57
N PHE A 51 -4.98 1.76 9.61
CA PHE A 51 -6.41 1.99 9.68
C PHE A 51 -7.18 0.67 9.81
N TYR A 52 -6.90 -0.30 8.95
CA TYR A 52 -7.54 -1.61 9.02
C TYR A 52 -7.18 -2.37 10.29
N ARG A 53 -5.94 -2.22 10.78
CA ARG A 53 -5.52 -2.82 12.06
C ARG A 53 -6.30 -2.21 13.25
N CYS A 54 -6.58 -0.92 13.21
CA CYS A 54 -7.44 -0.28 14.21
C CYS A 54 -8.85 -0.86 14.21
N LEU A 55 -9.34 -1.29 13.05
CA LEU A 55 -10.63 -1.97 12.90
C LEU A 55 -10.55 -3.47 13.23
N LYS A 56 -9.40 -3.94 13.68
CA LYS A 56 -9.11 -5.34 14.07
C LYS A 56 -9.17 -6.34 12.91
N PHE A 57 -8.92 -5.90 11.69
CA PHE A 57 -8.74 -6.81 10.55
C PHE A 57 -7.46 -7.62 10.70
N LYS A 58 -7.49 -8.87 10.25
CA LYS A 58 -6.30 -9.73 10.20
C LYS A 58 -5.39 -9.29 9.05
N LEU A 59 -4.08 -9.52 9.18
CA LEU A 59 -3.10 -9.12 8.17
C LEU A 59 -3.38 -9.74 6.80
N ASN A 60 -3.81 -10.99 6.75
CA ASN A 60 -4.18 -11.65 5.49
C ASN A 60 -5.36 -10.94 4.81
N ASP A 61 -6.37 -10.55 5.58
CA ASP A 61 -7.53 -9.83 5.07
C ASP A 61 -7.15 -8.44 4.56
N ILE A 62 -6.26 -7.75 5.27
CA ILE A 62 -5.73 -6.45 4.86
C ILE A 62 -4.99 -6.57 3.52
N LYS A 63 -4.16 -7.60 3.37
CA LYS A 63 -3.43 -7.85 2.14
C LYS A 63 -4.38 -8.06 0.95
N GLU A 64 -5.41 -8.86 1.13
CA GLU A 64 -6.43 -9.09 0.11
C GLU A 64 -7.19 -7.80 -0.25
N LEU A 65 -7.57 -7.00 0.76
CA LEU A 65 -8.25 -5.74 0.54
C LEU A 65 -7.39 -4.75 -0.25
N LEU A 66 -6.11 -4.63 0.09
CA LEU A 66 -5.20 -3.72 -0.61
C LEU A 66 -4.93 -4.16 -2.04
N ASP A 67 -4.76 -5.45 -2.27
CA ASP A 67 -4.58 -6.01 -3.61
C ASP A 67 -5.86 -5.83 -4.44
N GLY A 68 -7.03 -6.06 -3.84
CA GLY A 68 -8.32 -5.84 -4.46
C GLY A 68 -8.59 -4.39 -4.82
N GLU A 69 -8.23 -3.44 -3.96
CA GLU A 69 -8.36 -2.01 -4.24
C GLU A 69 -7.55 -1.60 -5.48
N THR A 70 -6.33 -2.11 -5.62
CA THR A 70 -5.48 -1.83 -6.78
C THR A 70 -6.10 -2.35 -8.06
N GLU A 71 -6.63 -3.57 -8.05
CA GLU A 71 -7.33 -4.15 -9.20
C GLU A 71 -8.60 -3.39 -9.53
N ASN A 72 -9.40 -3.04 -8.53
CA ASN A 72 -10.63 -2.28 -8.70
C ASN A 72 -10.38 -0.90 -9.29
N LEU A 73 -9.32 -0.21 -8.88
CA LEU A 73 -8.94 1.08 -9.46
C LEU A 73 -8.62 0.97 -10.94
N LYS A 74 -7.90 -0.07 -11.37
CA LYS A 74 -7.60 -0.32 -12.77
C LYS A 74 -8.87 -0.56 -13.59
N ILE A 75 -9.80 -1.35 -13.07
CA ILE A 75 -11.08 -1.63 -13.70
C ILE A 75 -11.92 -0.35 -13.81
N LEU A 76 -11.98 0.44 -12.73
CA LEU A 76 -12.73 1.70 -12.72
C LEU A 76 -12.16 2.72 -13.72
N GLU A 77 -10.85 2.82 -13.84
CA GLU A 77 -10.20 3.68 -14.82
C GLU A 77 -10.57 3.28 -16.25
N GLN A 78 -10.53 1.99 -16.56
CA GLN A 78 -10.93 1.47 -17.87
C GLN A 78 -12.40 1.73 -18.16
N GLN A 79 -13.29 1.51 -17.20
CA GLN A 79 -14.72 1.80 -17.34
C GLN A 79 -14.99 3.29 -17.52
N ARG A 80 -14.25 4.13 -16.80
CA ARG A 80 -14.38 5.58 -16.92
C ARG A 80 -14.02 6.07 -18.31
N GLU A 81 -12.97 5.53 -18.91
CA GLU A 81 -12.59 5.85 -20.30
C GLU A 81 -13.69 5.44 -21.30
N LEU A 82 -14.27 4.27 -21.12
CA LEU A 82 -15.36 3.77 -21.96
C LEU A 82 -16.60 4.67 -21.85
N ILE A 83 -16.98 5.07 -20.64
CA ILE A 83 -18.12 5.96 -20.40
C ILE A 83 -17.90 7.33 -21.04
N LEU A 84 -16.69 7.88 -20.93
CA LEU A 84 -16.34 9.16 -21.56
C LEU A 84 -16.41 9.08 -23.08
N LYS A 85 -15.97 7.98 -23.68
CA LYS A 85 -16.07 7.75 -25.12
C LYS A 85 -17.53 7.64 -25.59
N GLU A 86 -18.38 7.00 -24.82
CA GLU A 86 -19.83 6.91 -25.12
C GLU A 86 -20.49 8.28 -25.05
N LYS A 87 -20.13 9.13 -24.10
CA LYS A 87 -20.65 10.50 -24.01
C LYS A 87 -20.23 11.36 -25.18
N GLU A 88 -19.06 11.15 -25.74
CA GLU A 88 -18.60 11.88 -26.93
C GLU A 88 -19.37 11.53 -28.19
N LYS A 89 -20.06 10.37 -28.23
CA LYS A 89 -20.90 9.94 -29.36
C LYS A 89 -22.28 10.57 -29.36
N PHE A 90 -22.68 11.19 -28.27
CA PHE A 90 -23.95 11.88 -28.12
C PHE A 90 -23.75 13.40 -28.09
#